data_8a0c91a23c87fe52a9e1a5001180e35c
#
_entry.id   8a0c91a23c87fe52a9e1a5001180e35c
#
_cell.length_a   1.000
_cell.length_b   1.000
_cell.length_c   1.000
_cell.angle_alpha   90.00
_cell.angle_beta   90.00
_cell.angle_gamma   90.00
#
_symmetry.space_group_name_H-M   'P 1'
#
loop_
_entity.id
_entity.type
_entity.pdbx_description
1 polymer ?
#
loop_
_entity_poly.entity_id
_entity_poly.type
_entity_poly.pdbx_seq_one_letter_code
_entity_poly.pdbx_strand_id
1 'polypeptide(L)'
;GFYDGINFHRVIPNFVIQGGCPNGTGTGGPGYHIDCEINDNRHQAGTLSMAHAGKDTGGSQFFVCHSPQPHLDGVHTVFGHTANMDVVNSIEQGDEIISAKIVSND
;
A
#
# COMPACT_ATOMS: atom_id res chain seq x y z
N GLY A 1 -5.01 -8.74 12.74
CA GLY A 1 -3.92 -8.10 13.47
C GLY A 1 -2.55 -8.18 12.83
N PHE A 2 -2.46 -8.68 11.59
CA PHE A 2 -1.14 -8.80 10.93
C PHE A 2 -0.43 -7.44 10.80
N TYR A 3 -1.17 -6.39 10.43
CA TYR A 3 -0.59 -5.07 10.18
C TYR A 3 -0.37 -4.24 11.45
N ASP A 4 -0.89 -4.66 12.58
CA ASP A 4 -0.77 -3.90 13.82
C ASP A 4 0.70 -3.81 14.24
N GLY A 5 1.17 -2.60 14.47
CA GLY A 5 2.57 -2.36 14.85
C GLY A 5 3.56 -2.30 13.70
N ILE A 6 3.14 -2.56 12.46
CA ILE A 6 4.02 -2.46 11.29
C ILE A 6 4.12 -0.99 10.87
N ASN A 7 5.31 -0.56 10.46
CA ASN A 7 5.52 0.83 10.08
C ASN A 7 5.46 1.07 8.57
N PHE A 8 5.33 2.35 8.20
CA PHE A 8 5.51 2.81 6.83
C PHE A 8 7.01 2.97 6.58
N HIS A 9 7.63 1.92 6.05
CA HIS A 9 9.08 1.86 5.90
C HIS A 9 9.61 2.70 4.74
N ARG A 10 8.73 3.18 3.86
CA ARG A 10 9.12 3.98 2.69
C ARG A 10 8.08 5.07 2.45
N VAL A 11 8.50 6.32 2.58
CA VAL A 11 7.65 7.49 2.29
C VAL A 11 8.42 8.40 1.35
N ILE A 12 7.89 8.58 0.14
CA ILE A 12 8.51 9.44 -0.88
C ILE A 12 7.49 10.54 -1.22
N PRO A 13 7.80 11.80 -0.91
CA PRO A 13 6.89 12.92 -1.21
C PRO A 13 6.50 12.96 -2.69
N ASN A 14 5.24 13.28 -2.95
CA ASN A 14 4.64 13.35 -4.29
C ASN A 14 4.65 12.02 -5.04
N PHE A 15 4.95 10.93 -4.37
CA PHE A 15 4.89 9.59 -4.95
C PHE A 15 3.98 8.70 -4.14
N VAL A 16 4.51 8.01 -3.13
CA VAL A 16 3.72 7.03 -2.35
C VAL A 16 4.16 7.01 -0.89
N ILE A 17 3.26 6.49 -0.04
CA ILE A 17 3.63 5.95 1.27
C ILE A 17 3.46 4.43 1.18
N GLN A 18 4.43 3.67 1.64
CA GLN A 18 4.47 2.22 1.51
C GLN A 18 4.68 1.57 2.88
N GLY A 19 3.90 0.55 3.17
CA GLY A 19 3.97 -0.19 4.42
C GLY A 19 3.56 -1.63 4.24
N GLY A 20 3.35 -2.34 5.37
CA GLY A 20 2.90 -3.72 5.37
C GLY A 20 4.01 -4.76 5.37
N CYS A 21 5.29 -4.35 5.42
CA CYS A 21 6.41 -5.27 5.59
C CYS A 21 6.59 -5.60 7.07
N PRO A 22 6.43 -6.88 7.50
CA PRO A 22 6.51 -7.23 8.93
C PRO A 22 7.89 -6.94 9.54
N ASN A 23 8.94 -6.92 8.73
CA ASN A 23 10.30 -6.61 9.18
C ASN A 23 10.64 -5.11 9.11
N GLY A 24 9.77 -4.30 8.51
CA GLY A 24 10.01 -2.88 8.32
C GLY A 24 11.16 -2.55 7.37
N THR A 25 11.60 -3.51 6.56
CA THR A 25 12.78 -3.36 5.68
C THR A 25 12.45 -3.32 4.20
N GLY A 26 11.22 -3.69 3.84
CA GLY A 26 10.80 -3.83 2.45
C GLY A 26 11.02 -5.21 1.86
N THR A 27 11.62 -6.13 2.62
CA THR A 27 11.95 -7.49 2.16
C THR A 27 11.10 -8.57 2.78
N GLY A 28 10.34 -8.25 3.84
CA GLY A 28 9.48 -9.22 4.53
C GLY A 28 8.10 -9.32 3.91
N GLY A 29 7.38 -10.37 4.26
CA GLY A 29 6.03 -10.62 3.81
C GLY A 29 5.30 -11.60 4.72
N PRO A 30 4.09 -12.03 4.35
CA PRO A 30 3.24 -12.88 5.20
C PRO A 30 3.64 -14.36 5.16
N GLY A 31 4.66 -14.74 4.39
CA GLY A 31 5.07 -16.13 4.23
C GLY A 31 4.49 -16.79 2.99
N TYR A 32 3.77 -16.06 2.15
CA TYR A 32 3.22 -16.54 0.89
C TYR A 32 3.12 -15.39 -0.11
N HIS A 33 2.93 -15.70 -1.37
CA HIS A 33 2.67 -14.72 -2.42
C HIS A 33 1.26 -14.90 -2.98
N ILE A 34 0.70 -13.82 -3.50
CA ILE A 34 -0.61 -13.83 -4.15
C ILE A 34 -0.46 -13.39 -5.61
N ASP A 35 -1.39 -13.86 -6.43
CA ASP A 35 -1.41 -13.50 -7.85
C ASP A 35 -1.86 -12.07 -8.05
N CYS A 36 -1.38 -11.44 -9.10
CA CYS A 36 -1.86 -10.14 -9.52
C CYS A 36 -3.32 -10.22 -9.96
N GLU A 37 -4.09 -9.21 -9.59
CA GLU A 37 -5.48 -9.05 -10.03
C GLU A 37 -5.60 -7.72 -10.76
N ILE A 38 -4.86 -7.58 -11.86
CA ILE A 38 -4.82 -6.34 -12.62
C ILE A 38 -6.22 -5.97 -13.12
N ASN A 39 -6.58 -4.71 -12.97
CA ASN A 39 -7.90 -4.20 -13.32
C ASN A 39 -7.78 -2.82 -13.96
N ASP A 40 -8.91 -2.20 -14.32
CA ASP A 40 -8.95 -0.93 -15.04
C ASP A 40 -8.85 0.28 -14.11
N ASN A 41 -8.71 0.09 -12.80
CA ASN A 41 -8.56 1.21 -11.88
C ASN A 41 -7.20 1.86 -12.03
N ARG A 42 -7.18 3.18 -11.96
CA ARG A 42 -5.98 3.97 -12.15
C ARG A 42 -5.36 4.37 -10.82
N HIS A 43 -4.06 4.62 -10.84
CA HIS A 43 -3.33 5.11 -9.68
C HIS A 43 -3.46 6.62 -9.60
N GLN A 44 -4.43 7.08 -8.81
CA GLN A 44 -4.69 8.49 -8.54
C GLN A 44 -4.28 8.83 -7.12
N ALA A 45 -4.34 10.12 -6.74
CA ALA A 45 -4.11 10.51 -5.35
C ALA A 45 -5.06 9.75 -4.42
N GLY A 46 -4.53 9.11 -3.39
CA GLY A 46 -5.31 8.32 -2.44
C GLY A 46 -5.58 6.87 -2.86
N THR A 47 -5.09 6.43 -4.01
CA THR A 47 -5.24 5.04 -4.46
C THR A 47 -4.41 4.10 -3.62
N LEU A 48 -5.03 3.00 -3.16
CA LEU A 48 -4.37 1.90 -2.47
C LEU A 48 -4.07 0.79 -3.47
N SER A 49 -2.82 0.35 -3.52
CA SER A 49 -2.37 -0.64 -4.49
C SER A 49 -1.35 -1.58 -3.84
N MET A 50 -1.23 -2.78 -4.39
CA MET A 50 -0.31 -3.79 -3.87
C MET A 50 1.10 -3.60 -4.41
N ALA A 51 2.08 -3.55 -3.49
CA ALA A 51 3.48 -3.57 -3.85
C ALA A 51 3.91 -5.00 -4.19
N HIS A 52 4.80 -5.14 -5.17
CA HIS A 52 5.37 -6.44 -5.53
C HIS A 52 6.73 -6.26 -6.21
N ALA A 53 7.46 -7.36 -6.33
CA ALA A 53 8.78 -7.40 -6.98
C ALA A 53 8.70 -8.01 -8.39
N GLY A 54 7.53 -7.99 -9.01
CA GLY A 54 7.25 -8.55 -10.32
C GLY A 54 5.89 -9.23 -10.32
N LYS A 55 5.52 -9.84 -11.45
CA LYS A 55 4.21 -10.49 -11.58
C LYS A 55 4.05 -11.59 -10.54
N ASP A 56 2.88 -11.61 -9.88
CA ASP A 56 2.45 -12.66 -8.94
C ASP A 56 3.38 -12.84 -7.74
N THR A 57 4.06 -11.76 -7.31
CA THR A 57 4.91 -11.76 -6.12
C THR A 57 4.37 -10.90 -4.98
N GLY A 58 3.12 -10.47 -5.09
CA GLY A 58 2.45 -9.71 -4.03
C GLY A 58 2.39 -10.48 -2.72
N GLY A 59 2.55 -9.78 -1.62
CA GLY A 59 2.44 -10.33 -0.27
C GLY A 59 1.57 -9.44 0.60
N SER A 60 2.17 -8.84 1.63
CA SER A 60 1.46 -7.96 2.55
C SER A 60 1.76 -6.48 2.34
N GLN A 61 2.78 -6.13 1.57
CA GLN A 61 3.14 -4.74 1.36
C GLN A 61 2.15 -4.05 0.41
N PHE A 62 1.81 -2.83 0.76
CA PHE A 62 0.90 -1.99 -0.02
C PHE A 62 1.43 -0.56 -0.04
N PHE A 63 0.89 0.25 -0.94
CA PHE A 63 1.20 1.68 -0.97
C PHE A 63 -0.05 2.51 -1.23
N VAL A 64 0.01 3.77 -0.79
CA VAL A 64 -1.02 4.78 -1.06
C VAL A 64 -0.36 5.90 -1.83
N CYS A 65 -0.96 6.29 -2.96
CA CYS A 65 -0.39 7.33 -3.82
C CYS A 65 -0.62 8.73 -3.24
N HIS A 66 0.44 9.55 -3.19
CA HIS A 66 0.33 10.97 -2.87
C HIS A 66 -0.32 11.75 -4.02
N SER A 67 -0.02 11.35 -5.24
CA SER A 67 -0.45 12.02 -6.47
C SER A 67 -0.67 10.98 -7.55
N PRO A 68 -1.28 11.34 -8.70
CA PRO A 68 -1.47 10.38 -9.79
C PRO A 68 -0.14 9.78 -10.26
N GLN A 69 -0.14 8.45 -10.44
CA GLN A 69 1.03 7.68 -10.86
C GLN A 69 0.62 6.78 -12.04
N PRO A 70 0.40 7.35 -13.23
CA PRO A 70 -0.14 6.57 -14.37
C PRO A 70 0.81 5.47 -14.86
N HIS A 71 2.10 5.58 -14.59
CA HIS A 71 3.07 4.54 -14.98
C HIS A 71 2.87 3.23 -14.22
N LEU A 72 2.10 3.24 -13.13
CA LEU A 72 1.80 2.04 -12.34
C LEU A 72 0.51 1.35 -12.82
N ASP A 73 -0.28 2.03 -13.67
CA ASP A 73 -1.54 1.48 -14.16
C ASP A 73 -1.26 0.22 -14.99
N GLY A 74 -2.04 -0.85 -14.73
CA GLY A 74 -1.87 -2.12 -15.41
C GLY A 74 -0.68 -2.95 -14.93
N VAL A 75 0.12 -2.47 -13.98
CA VAL A 75 1.29 -3.18 -13.44
C VAL A 75 1.04 -3.62 -12.00
N HIS A 76 0.44 -2.76 -11.19
CA HIS A 76 0.12 -3.05 -9.79
C HIS A 76 -1.38 -3.19 -9.61
N THR A 77 -1.79 -4.03 -8.65
CA THR A 77 -3.20 -4.31 -8.36
C THR A 77 -3.77 -3.23 -7.44
N VAL A 78 -4.67 -2.41 -7.97
CA VAL A 78 -5.45 -1.45 -7.20
C VAL A 78 -6.57 -2.17 -6.47
N PHE A 79 -6.69 -1.98 -5.15
CA PHE A 79 -7.75 -2.63 -4.37
C PHE A 79 -8.61 -1.66 -3.55
N GLY A 80 -8.30 -0.38 -3.55
CA GLY A 80 -9.09 0.59 -2.81
C GLY A 80 -8.60 2.01 -3.01
N HIS A 81 -9.24 2.94 -2.30
CA HIS A 81 -8.78 4.32 -2.28
C HIS A 81 -9.25 5.02 -1.01
N THR A 82 -8.63 6.15 -0.68
CA THR A 82 -9.05 7.01 0.42
C THR A 82 -9.17 8.44 -0.05
N ALA A 83 -10.12 9.16 0.54
CA ALA A 83 -10.27 10.60 0.35
C ALA A 83 -9.52 11.41 1.43
N ASN A 84 -8.95 10.74 2.44
CA ASN A 84 -8.30 11.38 3.57
C ASN A 84 -6.86 11.79 3.23
N MET A 85 -6.69 12.65 2.24
CA MET A 85 -5.36 13.06 1.80
C MET A 85 -4.57 13.81 2.88
N ASP A 86 -5.25 14.49 3.81
CA ASP A 86 -4.59 15.14 4.94
C ASP A 86 -3.82 14.12 5.78
N VAL A 87 -4.40 12.95 6.01
CA VAL A 87 -3.73 11.87 6.75
C VAL A 87 -2.58 11.30 5.91
N VAL A 88 -2.83 11.00 4.64
CA VAL A 88 -1.79 10.45 3.74
C VAL A 88 -0.58 11.39 3.68
N ASN A 89 -0.83 12.69 3.53
CA ASN A 89 0.25 13.68 3.43
C ASN A 89 0.96 13.93 4.76
N SER A 90 0.36 13.53 5.88
CA SER A 90 0.94 13.71 7.22
C SER A 90 1.82 12.53 7.66
N ILE A 91 1.73 11.39 7.00
CA ILE A 91 2.49 10.20 7.37
C ILE A 91 3.96 10.40 7.00
N GLU A 92 4.83 10.11 7.95
CA GLU A 92 6.28 10.19 7.80
C GLU A 92 6.88 8.77 7.83
N GLN A 93 8.06 8.64 7.25
CA GLN A 93 8.77 7.36 7.26
C GLN A 93 9.03 6.91 8.69
N GLY A 94 8.65 5.66 8.97
CA GLY A 94 8.76 5.10 10.31
C GLY A 94 7.47 5.19 11.12
N ASP A 95 6.46 5.95 10.68
CA ASP A 95 5.17 5.99 11.36
C ASP A 95 4.54 4.59 11.40
N GLU A 96 3.91 4.29 12.52
CA GLU A 96 3.43 2.96 12.84
C GLU A 96 1.94 2.82 12.57
N ILE A 97 1.53 1.68 12.02
CA ILE A 97 0.11 1.31 11.95
C ILE A 97 -0.31 0.80 13.32
N ILE A 98 -1.17 1.54 14.00
CA ILE A 98 -1.65 1.14 15.34
C ILE A 98 -2.58 -0.06 15.21
N SER A 99 -3.53 -0.01 14.30
CA SER A 99 -4.40 -1.13 14.01
C SER A 99 -4.97 -1.02 12.59
N ALA A 100 -5.21 -2.17 11.97
CA ALA A 100 -5.89 -2.24 10.69
C ALA A 100 -6.90 -3.39 10.75
N LYS A 101 -8.16 -3.08 10.46
CA LYS A 101 -9.23 -4.07 10.48
C LYS A 101 -10.26 -3.75 9.40
N ILE A 102 -10.93 -4.79 8.93
CA ILE A 102 -11.99 -4.66 7.94
C ILE A 102 -13.29 -4.34 8.68
N VAL A 103 -13.96 -3.27 8.24
CA VAL A 103 -15.24 -2.82 8.79
C VAL A 103 -16.28 -2.89 7.68
N SER A 104 -17.43 -3.48 7.99
CA SER A 104 -18.54 -3.53 7.05
C SER A 104 -19.36 -2.24 7.13
N ASN A 105 -19.80 -1.73 5.96
CA ASN A 105 -20.62 -0.52 5.85
C ASN A 105 -22.11 -0.85 5.66
N ASP A 106 -22.54 -2.01 6.04
CA ASP A 106 -23.94 -2.44 5.91
C ASP A 106 -24.91 -1.61 6.76
#